data_0750494815480f66ba1d9b5a832d2b02
#
_entry.id   0750494815480f66ba1d9b5a832d2b02
#
_cell.length_a   1.000
_cell.length_b   1.000
_cell.length_c   1.000
_cell.angle_alpha   90.00
_cell.angle_beta   90.00
_cell.angle_gamma   90.00
#
_symmetry.space_group_name_H-M   'P 1'
#
loop_
_entity.id
_entity.type
_entity.pdbx_description
1 polymer ?
#
loop_
_entity_poly.entity_id
_entity_poly.type
_entity_poly.pdbx_seq_one_letter_code
_entity_poly.pdbx_strand_id
1 'polypeptide(L)'
;MQVLVASRNAKKLGELQRVLDTRHVAGIELLSLKDVVEYPEAPETGRTFGDNALLKAREAAKHTNLVSIADDSGLSIDELNGMPGVLSARWSGKHGDDDANTNLVLGQMNDVPDERRGAAFVSVCALVIPESLMARAKAAGLTVPSLQKFSEGVSLSAPAEPGEFVVRGQWRGRIIREPRGTNGFGYDPIFVPEEENTRAQIQHSPRDAGDGDGEGVNQSDHSVKGRRPRIAPRTSAELSAEEKDAQSHRGRALAQLVPILRSIGDM
;
A
#
# COMPACT_ATOMS: atom_id res chain seq x y z
N MET A 1 15.83 7.18 19.78
CA MET A 1 15.71 8.26 18.78
C MET A 1 14.25 8.57 18.52
N GLN A 2 13.84 9.85 18.55
CA GLN A 2 12.48 10.26 18.18
C GLN A 2 12.33 10.35 16.66
N VAL A 3 11.25 9.79 16.16
CA VAL A 3 10.89 9.78 14.72
C VAL A 3 9.46 10.24 14.57
N LEU A 4 9.27 11.34 13.84
CA LEU A 4 7.95 11.92 13.59
C LEU A 4 7.26 11.20 12.41
N VAL A 5 6.05 10.73 12.63
CA VAL A 5 5.14 10.28 11.56
C VAL A 5 4.27 11.45 11.13
N ALA A 6 4.65 12.10 10.02
CA ALA A 6 4.00 13.30 9.51
C ALA A 6 2.68 12.97 8.78
N SER A 7 1.70 12.51 9.54
CA SER A 7 0.37 12.17 9.05
C SER A 7 -0.71 12.51 10.07
N ARG A 8 -1.82 13.05 9.60
CA ARG A 8 -3.03 13.27 10.43
C ARG A 8 -3.83 11.98 10.65
N ASN A 9 -3.53 10.93 9.89
CA ASN A 9 -4.19 9.64 10.05
C ASN A 9 -3.49 8.80 11.14
N ALA A 10 -4.10 8.73 12.32
CA ALA A 10 -3.56 7.96 13.46
C ALA A 10 -3.35 6.47 13.14
N LYS A 11 -4.10 5.89 12.19
CA LYS A 11 -3.91 4.49 11.77
C LYS A 11 -2.52 4.27 11.18
N LYS A 12 -1.94 5.25 10.46
CA LYS A 12 -0.61 5.15 9.85
C LYS A 12 0.51 5.02 10.89
N LEU A 13 0.41 5.74 12.00
CA LEU A 13 1.35 5.61 13.11
C LEU A 13 1.28 4.21 13.72
N GLY A 14 0.07 3.71 13.97
CA GLY A 14 -0.12 2.36 14.51
C GLY A 14 0.38 1.26 13.57
N GLU A 15 0.25 1.43 12.26
CA GLU A 15 0.81 0.51 11.26
C GLU A 15 2.34 0.47 11.32
N LEU A 16 3.00 1.63 11.39
CA LEU A 16 4.46 1.70 11.53
C LEU A 16 4.92 1.09 12.86
N GLN A 17 4.22 1.38 13.97
CA GLN A 17 4.55 0.78 15.27
C GLN A 17 4.49 -0.75 15.20
N ARG A 18 3.43 -1.33 14.61
CA ARG A 18 3.34 -2.79 14.44
C ARG A 18 4.48 -3.36 13.59
N VAL A 19 4.91 -2.64 12.55
CA VAL A 19 6.07 -3.06 11.74
C VAL A 19 7.34 -3.06 12.57
N LEU A 20 7.59 -2.02 13.38
CA LEU A 20 8.76 -1.95 14.26
C LEU A 20 8.75 -3.09 15.30
N ASP A 21 7.61 -3.34 15.94
CA ASP A 21 7.43 -4.39 16.95
C ASP A 21 7.69 -5.78 16.35
N THR A 22 7.02 -6.08 15.22
CA THR A 22 7.14 -7.37 14.52
C THR A 22 8.56 -7.62 14.01
N ARG A 23 9.29 -6.56 13.66
CA ARG A 23 10.67 -6.65 13.16
C ARG A 23 11.71 -6.45 14.24
N HIS A 24 11.30 -6.32 15.51
CA HIS A 24 12.18 -6.11 16.67
C HIS A 24 13.15 -4.94 16.47
N VAL A 25 12.63 -3.79 16.02
CA VAL A 25 13.39 -2.55 15.87
C VAL A 25 13.33 -1.80 17.21
N ALA A 26 14.47 -1.69 17.89
CA ALA A 26 14.60 -0.98 19.14
C ALA A 26 15.14 0.45 18.96
N GLY A 27 15.11 1.25 20.02
CA GLY A 27 15.73 2.57 20.08
C GLY A 27 14.93 3.68 19.37
N ILE A 28 13.72 3.41 18.88
CA ILE A 28 12.86 4.37 18.22
C ILE A 28 11.61 4.65 19.07
N GLU A 29 11.31 5.92 19.24
CA GLU A 29 10.05 6.46 19.79
C GLU A 29 9.32 7.17 18.66
N LEU A 30 8.13 6.68 18.28
CA LEU A 30 7.31 7.30 17.25
C LEU A 30 6.50 8.45 17.84
N LEU A 31 6.57 9.60 17.19
CA LEU A 31 5.77 10.77 17.49
C LEU A 31 4.72 11.00 16.38
N SER A 32 3.57 11.53 16.79
CA SER A 32 2.52 12.01 15.89
C SER A 32 2.63 13.53 15.71
N LEU A 33 1.87 14.10 14.78
CA LEU A 33 1.75 15.55 14.62
C LEU A 33 1.17 16.26 15.85
N LYS A 34 0.52 15.54 16.77
CA LYS A 34 0.00 16.10 18.03
C LYS A 34 1.06 16.29 19.10
N ASP A 35 2.20 15.60 18.94
CA ASP A 35 3.30 15.59 19.91
C ASP A 35 4.37 16.65 19.60
N VAL A 36 4.19 17.41 18.51
CA VAL A 36 5.10 18.45 18.05
C VAL A 36 4.40 19.79 17.90
N VAL A 37 5.19 20.86 17.81
CA VAL A 37 4.65 22.20 17.54
C VAL A 37 3.93 22.21 16.19
N GLU A 38 2.74 22.79 16.15
CA GLU A 38 1.96 22.90 14.91
C GLU A 38 2.71 23.72 13.86
N TYR A 39 2.72 23.22 12.63
CA TYR A 39 3.31 23.89 11.48
C TYR A 39 2.37 23.83 10.26
N PRO A 40 2.49 24.76 9.30
CA PRO A 40 1.67 24.75 8.09
C PRO A 40 1.88 23.45 7.29
N GLU A 41 0.78 22.80 6.91
CA GLU A 41 0.86 21.60 6.06
C GLU A 41 1.19 22.01 4.62
N ALA A 42 2.18 21.33 4.02
CA ALA A 42 2.50 21.53 2.63
C ALA A 42 1.37 21.02 1.72
N PRO A 43 0.92 21.81 0.74
CA PRO A 43 -0.08 21.34 -0.22
C PRO A 43 0.51 20.22 -1.09
N GLU A 44 -0.28 19.20 -1.38
CA GLU A 44 0.11 18.08 -2.23
C GLU A 44 0.16 18.49 -3.71
N THR A 45 1.27 19.12 -4.12
CA THR A 45 1.51 19.63 -5.48
C THR A 45 2.38 18.70 -6.32
N GLY A 46 2.85 17.60 -5.76
CA GLY A 46 3.71 16.64 -6.43
C GLY A 46 2.99 15.92 -7.58
N ARG A 47 3.75 15.61 -8.63
CA ARG A 47 3.25 14.85 -9.79
C ARG A 47 3.18 13.35 -9.53
N THR A 48 3.94 12.88 -8.56
CA THR A 48 4.04 11.47 -8.18
C THR A 48 3.79 11.30 -6.69
N PHE A 49 3.46 10.07 -6.29
CA PHE A 49 3.37 9.72 -4.86
C PHE A 49 4.68 10.02 -4.10
N GLY A 50 5.83 9.78 -4.77
CA GLY A 50 7.14 10.06 -4.18
C GLY A 50 7.36 11.54 -3.92
N ASP A 51 6.98 12.41 -4.86
CA ASP A 51 7.09 13.85 -4.69
C ASP A 51 6.26 14.35 -3.49
N ASN A 52 5.00 13.88 -3.36
CA ASN A 52 4.15 14.27 -2.24
C ASN A 52 4.64 13.71 -0.90
N ALA A 53 5.12 12.46 -0.87
CA ALA A 53 5.70 11.87 0.33
C ALA A 53 6.93 12.64 0.81
N LEU A 54 7.87 12.94 -0.11
CA LEU A 54 9.06 13.76 0.18
C LEU A 54 8.70 15.16 0.65
N LEU A 55 7.77 15.82 -0.04
CA LEU A 55 7.32 17.16 0.33
C LEU A 55 6.86 17.20 1.79
N LYS A 56 5.98 16.29 2.18
CA LYS A 56 5.48 16.18 3.56
C LYS A 56 6.59 15.87 4.56
N ALA A 57 7.49 14.93 4.25
CA ALA A 57 8.57 14.55 5.15
C ALA A 57 9.62 15.67 5.31
N ARG A 58 9.95 16.40 4.23
CA ARG A 58 10.86 17.56 4.25
C ARG A 58 10.31 18.68 5.12
N GLU A 59 9.04 19.07 4.93
CA GLU A 59 8.42 20.12 5.74
C GLU A 59 8.37 19.73 7.23
N ALA A 60 8.03 18.47 7.52
CA ALA A 60 8.05 17.98 8.89
C ALA A 60 9.47 18.05 9.51
N ALA A 61 10.49 17.54 8.82
CA ALA A 61 11.88 17.58 9.30
C ALA A 61 12.39 19.02 9.49
N LYS A 62 12.05 19.90 8.56
CA LYS A 62 12.44 21.32 8.61
C LYS A 62 11.85 22.05 9.83
N HIS A 63 10.57 21.83 10.12
CA HIS A 63 9.87 22.53 11.20
C HIS A 63 10.15 21.94 12.59
N THR A 64 10.41 20.65 12.68
CA THR A 64 10.57 19.96 13.97
C THR A 64 12.01 19.59 14.31
N ASN A 65 12.89 19.62 13.33
CA ASN A 65 14.27 19.11 13.44
C ASN A 65 14.34 17.64 13.89
N LEU A 66 13.30 16.84 13.58
CA LEU A 66 13.23 15.41 13.86
C LEU A 66 13.38 14.60 12.56
N VAL A 67 13.90 13.38 12.68
CA VAL A 67 13.74 12.41 11.60
C VAL A 67 12.26 12.24 11.32
N SER A 68 11.85 12.46 10.08
CA SER A 68 10.44 12.51 9.73
C SER A 68 10.09 11.50 8.63
N ILE A 69 8.98 10.79 8.82
CA ILE A 69 8.42 9.86 7.85
C ILE A 69 7.07 10.38 7.40
N ALA A 70 6.85 10.41 6.09
CA ALA A 70 5.54 10.66 5.50
C ALA A 70 5.26 9.65 4.39
N ASP A 71 4.00 9.46 4.07
CA ASP A 71 3.60 8.64 2.93
C ASP A 71 2.57 9.36 2.06
N ASP A 72 2.55 8.95 0.80
CA ASP A 72 1.46 9.23 -0.12
C ASP A 72 1.01 7.93 -0.78
N SER A 73 -0.31 7.75 -0.92
CA SER A 73 -0.89 6.47 -1.33
C SER A 73 -2.16 6.68 -2.14
N GLY A 74 -2.43 5.75 -3.04
CA GLY A 74 -3.65 5.79 -3.84
C GLY A 74 -3.82 4.55 -4.71
N LEU A 75 -4.88 4.59 -5.51
CA LEU A 75 -5.21 3.58 -6.51
C LEU A 75 -4.60 3.98 -7.86
N SER A 76 -3.95 3.01 -8.51
CA SER A 76 -3.42 3.15 -9.88
C SER A 76 -4.09 2.09 -10.74
N ILE A 77 -4.79 2.49 -11.81
CA ILE A 77 -5.53 1.60 -12.72
C ILE A 77 -4.82 1.59 -14.06
N ASP A 78 -4.49 0.40 -14.54
CA ASP A 78 -3.68 0.22 -15.75
C ASP A 78 -4.36 0.84 -16.99
N GLU A 79 -5.65 0.60 -17.17
CA GLU A 79 -6.43 1.13 -18.29
C GLU A 79 -6.63 2.65 -18.25
N LEU A 80 -6.50 3.25 -17.07
CA LEU A 80 -6.54 4.70 -16.89
C LEU A 80 -5.14 5.34 -16.84
N ASN A 81 -4.13 4.67 -17.41
CA ASN A 81 -2.73 5.15 -17.42
C ASN A 81 -2.20 5.50 -16.01
N GLY A 82 -2.57 4.71 -15.01
CA GLY A 82 -2.15 4.92 -13.63
C GLY A 82 -3.04 5.89 -12.82
N MET A 83 -4.06 6.48 -13.42
CA MET A 83 -5.04 7.30 -12.67
C MET A 83 -6.00 6.40 -11.86
N PRO A 84 -6.59 6.91 -10.76
CA PRO A 84 -6.52 8.27 -10.18
C PRO A 84 -5.14 8.68 -9.66
N GLY A 85 -4.23 7.74 -9.32
CA GLY A 85 -2.89 8.05 -8.87
C GLY A 85 -2.90 9.01 -7.66
N VAL A 86 -2.10 10.05 -7.68
CA VAL A 86 -2.00 11.08 -6.62
C VAL A 86 -3.30 11.85 -6.40
N LEU A 87 -4.29 11.71 -7.29
CA LEU A 87 -5.60 12.34 -7.15
C LEU A 87 -6.63 11.43 -6.46
N SER A 88 -6.23 10.24 -5.97
CA SER A 88 -7.15 9.22 -5.45
C SER A 88 -8.14 9.74 -4.42
N ALA A 89 -7.70 10.56 -3.48
CA ALA A 89 -8.56 11.09 -2.42
C ALA A 89 -9.55 12.18 -2.89
N ARG A 90 -9.37 12.71 -4.09
CA ARG A 90 -10.17 13.83 -4.66
C ARG A 90 -10.53 13.62 -6.14
N TRP A 91 -10.62 12.38 -6.59
CA TRP A 91 -10.83 12.02 -7.99
C TRP A 91 -12.12 12.61 -8.57
N SER A 92 -13.18 12.62 -7.77
CA SER A 92 -14.47 13.23 -8.12
C SER A 92 -14.53 14.76 -7.95
N GLY A 93 -13.40 15.40 -7.54
CA GLY A 93 -13.30 16.84 -7.31
C GLY A 93 -13.46 17.24 -5.84
N LYS A 94 -13.98 16.36 -4.96
CA LYS A 94 -14.10 16.63 -3.52
C LYS A 94 -13.23 15.67 -2.73
N HIS A 95 -12.38 16.21 -1.85
CA HIS A 95 -11.49 15.41 -1.03
C HIS A 95 -12.28 14.58 0.00
N GLY A 96 -11.97 13.27 0.06
CA GLY A 96 -12.55 12.34 1.04
C GLY A 96 -13.98 11.90 0.75
N ASP A 97 -14.51 12.15 -0.45
CA ASP A 97 -15.80 11.63 -0.90
C ASP A 97 -15.60 10.27 -1.56
N ASP A 98 -15.42 9.24 -0.73
CA ASP A 98 -15.06 7.89 -1.17
C ASP A 98 -16.09 7.28 -2.13
N ASP A 99 -17.38 7.50 -1.88
CA ASP A 99 -18.47 7.01 -2.72
C ASP A 99 -18.45 7.66 -4.09
N ALA A 100 -18.31 8.99 -4.16
CA ALA A 100 -18.24 9.70 -5.44
C ALA A 100 -16.97 9.32 -6.23
N ASN A 101 -15.82 9.17 -5.55
CA ASN A 101 -14.56 8.74 -6.16
C ASN A 101 -14.69 7.33 -6.75
N THR A 102 -15.27 6.40 -6.00
CA THR A 102 -15.49 5.00 -6.42
C THR A 102 -16.46 4.92 -7.60
N ASN A 103 -17.60 5.64 -7.54
CA ASN A 103 -18.59 5.68 -8.61
C ASN A 103 -18.01 6.24 -9.90
N LEU A 104 -17.17 7.27 -9.83
CA LEU A 104 -16.51 7.83 -11.00
C LEU A 104 -15.57 6.81 -11.66
N VAL A 105 -14.77 6.09 -10.87
CA VAL A 105 -13.91 4.99 -11.37
C VAL A 105 -14.75 3.91 -12.04
N LEU A 106 -15.83 3.46 -11.40
CA LEU A 106 -16.71 2.43 -11.98
C LEU A 106 -17.32 2.88 -13.30
N GLY A 107 -17.77 4.13 -13.39
CA GLY A 107 -18.30 4.72 -14.61
C GLY A 107 -17.27 4.78 -15.74
N GLN A 108 -16.04 5.22 -15.44
CA GLN A 108 -14.95 5.26 -16.43
C GLN A 108 -14.54 3.88 -16.91
N MET A 109 -14.67 2.86 -16.05
CA MET A 109 -14.31 1.47 -16.32
C MET A 109 -15.48 0.63 -16.87
N ASN A 110 -16.65 1.22 -17.14
CA ASN A 110 -17.88 0.49 -17.48
C ASN A 110 -17.69 -0.45 -18.69
N ASP A 111 -17.11 0.05 -19.76
CA ASP A 111 -16.95 -0.69 -21.03
C ASP A 111 -15.61 -1.45 -21.11
N VAL A 112 -14.78 -1.38 -20.06
CA VAL A 112 -13.49 -2.08 -20.00
C VAL A 112 -13.74 -3.55 -19.73
N PRO A 113 -13.24 -4.49 -20.58
CA PRO A 113 -13.39 -5.92 -20.37
C PRO A 113 -12.59 -6.39 -19.14
N ASP A 114 -13.01 -7.52 -18.56
CA ASP A 114 -12.52 -7.98 -17.24
C ASP A 114 -11.02 -8.26 -17.22
N GLU A 115 -10.44 -8.74 -18.30
CA GLU A 115 -9.02 -9.02 -18.46
C GLU A 115 -8.13 -7.75 -18.47
N ARG A 116 -8.71 -6.58 -18.72
CA ARG A 116 -8.01 -5.29 -18.77
C ARG A 116 -8.28 -4.41 -17.54
N ARG A 117 -8.96 -4.94 -16.54
CA ARG A 117 -9.30 -4.18 -15.31
C ARG A 117 -8.21 -4.26 -14.24
N GLY A 118 -6.95 -4.46 -14.64
CA GLY A 118 -5.80 -4.50 -13.74
C GLY A 118 -5.61 -3.18 -13.00
N ALA A 119 -5.24 -3.28 -11.71
CA ALA A 119 -5.01 -2.12 -10.85
C ALA A 119 -4.01 -2.46 -9.74
N ALA A 120 -3.54 -1.44 -9.05
CA ALA A 120 -2.75 -1.60 -7.83
C ALA A 120 -3.08 -0.51 -6.82
N PHE A 121 -3.18 -0.85 -5.55
CA PHE A 121 -2.90 0.11 -4.51
C PHE A 121 -1.39 0.34 -4.42
N VAL A 122 -1.00 1.60 -4.35
CA VAL A 122 0.40 2.05 -4.25
C VAL A 122 0.57 2.88 -3.00
N SER A 123 1.66 2.67 -2.27
CA SER A 123 2.11 3.57 -1.21
C SER A 123 3.59 3.87 -1.42
N VAL A 124 3.94 5.15 -1.36
CA VAL A 124 5.33 5.60 -1.32
C VAL A 124 5.56 6.25 0.02
N CYS A 125 6.55 5.75 0.76
CA CYS A 125 6.98 6.31 2.03
C CYS A 125 8.30 7.02 1.84
N ALA A 126 8.42 8.23 2.37
CA ALA A 126 9.65 9.00 2.41
C ALA A 126 10.11 9.17 3.86
N LEU A 127 11.41 9.00 4.10
CA LEU A 127 12.06 9.30 5.36
C LEU A 127 13.10 10.38 5.10
N VAL A 128 13.08 11.43 5.92
CA VAL A 128 14.04 12.56 5.83
C VAL A 128 14.76 12.71 7.16
N ILE A 129 16.09 12.71 7.10
CA ILE A 129 16.99 12.99 8.23
C ILE A 129 17.34 14.49 8.17
N PRO A 130 17.03 15.30 9.19
CA PRO A 130 17.40 16.70 9.20
C PRO A 130 18.91 16.90 9.22
N GLU A 131 19.38 18.01 8.64
CA GLU A 131 20.81 18.28 8.46
C GLU A 131 21.60 18.25 9.79
N SER A 132 20.98 18.68 10.88
CA SER A 132 21.59 18.63 12.23
C SER A 132 21.96 17.20 12.70
N LEU A 133 21.32 16.18 12.16
CA LEU A 133 21.56 14.77 12.48
C LEU A 133 22.40 14.03 11.42
N MET A 134 22.75 14.67 10.31
CA MET A 134 23.45 14.03 9.20
C MET A 134 24.83 13.49 9.59
N ALA A 135 25.57 14.19 10.44
CA ALA A 135 26.86 13.71 10.93
C ALA A 135 26.74 12.42 11.76
N ARG A 136 25.69 12.31 12.60
CA ARG A 136 25.39 11.10 13.37
C ARG A 136 24.93 9.97 12.45
N ALA A 137 24.06 10.26 11.50
CA ALA A 137 23.59 9.30 10.52
C ALA A 137 24.75 8.69 9.72
N LYS A 138 25.70 9.52 9.29
CA LYS A 138 26.90 9.07 8.59
C LYS A 138 27.78 8.19 9.47
N ALA A 139 27.97 8.54 10.75
CA ALA A 139 28.73 7.73 11.71
C ALA A 139 28.06 6.38 11.99
N ALA A 140 26.73 6.32 11.96
CA ALA A 140 25.94 5.09 12.07
C ALA A 140 25.89 4.24 10.76
N GLY A 141 26.67 4.63 9.75
CA GLY A 141 26.75 3.87 8.50
C GLY A 141 25.60 4.11 7.53
N LEU A 142 24.73 5.08 7.80
CA LEU A 142 23.69 5.54 6.87
C LEU A 142 24.37 6.36 5.76
N THR A 143 25.06 5.66 4.87
CA THR A 143 25.55 6.24 3.63
C THR A 143 24.38 6.41 2.68
N VAL A 144 24.29 7.57 2.03
CA VAL A 144 23.25 7.88 1.05
C VAL A 144 23.19 6.76 0.02
N PRO A 145 22.13 5.98 0.00
CA PRO A 145 21.96 5.03 -1.08
C PRO A 145 21.57 5.81 -2.32
N SER A 146 22.15 5.45 -3.46
CA SER A 146 21.52 5.79 -4.71
C SER A 146 20.08 5.25 -4.67
N LEU A 147 19.08 6.06 -4.99
CA LEU A 147 17.66 5.73 -5.07
C LEU A 147 17.37 4.37 -5.74
N GLN A 148 18.23 3.95 -6.65
CA GLN A 148 18.15 2.69 -7.38
C GLN A 148 18.27 1.43 -6.51
N LYS A 149 18.76 1.53 -5.26
CA LYS A 149 18.91 0.36 -4.37
C LYS A 149 17.70 0.09 -3.46
N PHE A 150 16.79 1.06 -3.28
CA PHE A 150 15.77 0.95 -2.23
C PHE A 150 14.38 0.58 -2.71
N SER A 151 13.99 0.90 -3.93
CA SER A 151 12.68 0.47 -4.40
C SER A 151 12.57 0.55 -5.92
N GLU A 152 12.34 -0.56 -6.55
CA GLU A 152 11.90 -0.58 -7.95
C GLU A 152 10.57 0.17 -8.09
N GLY A 153 10.46 1.00 -9.13
CA GLY A 153 9.23 1.71 -9.48
C GLY A 153 8.92 2.97 -8.66
N VAL A 154 9.87 3.48 -7.86
CA VAL A 154 9.75 4.85 -7.33
C VAL A 154 9.95 5.83 -8.48
N SER A 155 8.99 6.76 -8.65
CA SER A 155 9.08 7.87 -9.57
C SER A 155 9.16 9.17 -8.78
N LEU A 156 10.13 10.01 -9.11
CA LEU A 156 10.33 11.34 -8.55
C LEU A 156 10.57 12.34 -9.69
N SER A 157 10.04 13.55 -9.55
CA SER A 157 10.28 14.65 -10.49
C SER A 157 11.69 15.22 -10.38
N ALA A 158 12.34 15.08 -9.22
CA ALA A 158 13.73 15.44 -8.98
C ALA A 158 14.41 14.36 -8.13
N PRO A 159 15.75 14.18 -8.25
CA PRO A 159 16.47 13.26 -7.39
C PRO A 159 16.28 13.58 -5.91
N ALA A 160 16.27 12.54 -5.06
CA ALA A 160 16.30 12.73 -3.61
C ALA A 160 17.68 13.23 -3.19
N GLU A 161 17.70 14.02 -2.11
CA GLU A 161 18.90 14.61 -1.55
C GLU A 161 19.56 13.67 -0.52
N PRO A 162 20.82 13.92 -0.11
CA PRO A 162 21.45 13.21 0.98
C PRO A 162 20.59 13.23 2.26
N GLY A 163 20.41 12.06 2.88
CA GLY A 163 19.55 11.93 4.06
C GLY A 163 18.08 11.66 3.76
N GLU A 164 17.72 11.53 2.50
CA GLU A 164 16.38 11.23 2.06
C GLU A 164 16.29 9.80 1.52
N PHE A 165 15.29 9.07 1.97
CA PHE A 165 15.04 7.68 1.59
C PHE A 165 13.59 7.55 1.13
N VAL A 166 13.40 7.00 -0.06
CA VAL A 166 12.06 6.82 -0.63
C VAL A 166 11.88 5.37 -1.03
N VAL A 167 10.82 4.76 -0.52
CA VAL A 167 10.47 3.36 -0.77
C VAL A 167 9.05 3.24 -1.27
N ARG A 168 8.79 2.21 -2.07
CA ARG A 168 7.49 1.98 -2.67
C ARG A 168 6.98 0.58 -2.35
N GLY A 169 5.75 0.48 -1.89
CA GLY A 169 5.00 -0.75 -1.81
C GLY A 169 3.81 -0.73 -2.77
N GLN A 170 3.50 -1.90 -3.29
CA GLN A 170 2.41 -2.08 -4.24
C GLN A 170 1.63 -3.33 -3.89
N TRP A 171 0.31 -3.25 -4.00
CA TRP A 171 -0.61 -4.37 -3.88
C TRP A 171 -1.38 -4.52 -5.17
N ARG A 172 -1.00 -5.50 -5.98
CA ARG A 172 -1.63 -5.76 -7.29
C ARG A 172 -2.98 -6.43 -7.12
N GLY A 173 -3.87 -6.16 -8.07
CA GLY A 173 -5.20 -6.71 -8.11
C GLY A 173 -5.98 -6.22 -9.33
N ARG A 174 -7.28 -6.19 -9.21
CA ARG A 174 -8.18 -5.73 -10.28
C ARG A 174 -9.40 -5.00 -9.73
N ILE A 175 -10.01 -4.18 -10.56
CA ILE A 175 -11.28 -3.50 -10.25
C ILE A 175 -12.44 -4.38 -10.70
N ILE A 176 -13.38 -4.65 -9.79
CA ILE A 176 -14.63 -5.34 -10.09
C ILE A 176 -15.72 -4.36 -10.52
N ARG A 177 -16.88 -4.87 -10.98
CA ARG A 177 -17.96 -4.03 -11.54
C ARG A 177 -18.90 -3.49 -10.48
N GLU A 178 -19.06 -4.17 -9.36
CA GLU A 178 -19.99 -3.82 -8.30
C GLU A 178 -19.28 -3.83 -6.95
N PRO A 179 -19.47 -2.82 -6.08
CA PRO A 179 -18.85 -2.77 -4.76
C PRO A 179 -19.31 -3.93 -3.88
N ARG A 180 -18.37 -4.51 -3.11
CA ARG A 180 -18.64 -5.57 -2.11
C ARG A 180 -17.81 -5.34 -0.86
N GLY A 181 -18.38 -5.70 0.30
CA GLY A 181 -17.73 -5.54 1.61
C GLY A 181 -17.93 -4.15 2.19
N THR A 182 -17.60 -4.02 3.48
CA THR A 182 -17.83 -2.79 4.27
C THR A 182 -16.63 -2.36 5.09
N ASN A 183 -15.54 -3.15 5.06
CA ASN A 183 -14.33 -2.81 5.79
C ASN A 183 -13.45 -1.85 4.96
N GLY A 184 -12.59 -1.10 5.67
CA GLY A 184 -11.62 -0.24 5.02
C GLY A 184 -12.16 1.15 4.67
N PHE A 185 -11.74 1.70 3.52
CA PHE A 185 -12.10 3.03 3.04
C PHE A 185 -11.72 3.18 1.55
N GLY A 186 -12.16 4.26 0.93
CA GLY A 186 -11.83 4.56 -0.46
C GLY A 186 -12.29 3.48 -1.43
N TYR A 187 -11.39 3.01 -2.24
CA TYR A 187 -11.65 2.03 -3.31
C TYR A 187 -11.65 0.56 -2.86
N ASP A 188 -11.54 0.28 -1.56
CA ASP A 188 -11.52 -1.09 -1.04
C ASP A 188 -12.70 -1.96 -1.50
N PRO A 189 -13.95 -1.44 -1.59
CA PRO A 189 -15.09 -2.25 -2.02
C PRO A 189 -15.04 -2.72 -3.47
N ILE A 190 -14.25 -2.07 -4.32
CA ILE A 190 -14.15 -2.42 -5.75
C ILE A 190 -12.81 -3.07 -6.13
N PHE A 191 -11.90 -3.26 -5.19
CA PHE A 191 -10.57 -3.81 -5.44
C PHE A 191 -10.46 -5.26 -4.95
N VAL A 192 -10.16 -6.19 -5.84
CA VAL A 192 -9.87 -7.60 -5.54
C VAL A 192 -8.37 -7.82 -5.65
N PRO A 193 -7.68 -8.15 -4.55
CA PRO A 193 -6.26 -8.49 -4.59
C PRO A 193 -5.95 -9.71 -5.44
N GLU A 194 -4.76 -9.75 -6.02
CA GLU A 194 -4.31 -10.86 -6.86
C GLU A 194 -4.20 -12.18 -6.07
N GLU A 195 -3.82 -12.10 -4.81
CA GLU A 195 -3.74 -13.23 -3.89
C GLU A 195 -5.10 -13.93 -3.70
N GLU A 196 -6.19 -13.17 -3.68
CA GLU A 196 -7.54 -13.72 -3.56
C GLU A 196 -7.98 -14.44 -4.85
N ASN A 197 -7.54 -13.98 -6.03
CA ASN A 197 -7.77 -14.71 -7.28
C ASN A 197 -7.06 -16.07 -7.27
N THR A 198 -5.81 -16.11 -6.83
CA THR A 198 -5.01 -17.33 -6.71
C THR A 198 -5.65 -18.30 -5.70
N ARG A 199 -6.09 -17.80 -4.55
CA ARG A 199 -6.77 -18.59 -3.51
C ARG A 199 -8.05 -19.24 -4.03
N ALA A 200 -8.87 -18.48 -4.76
CA ALA A 200 -10.09 -18.99 -5.36
C ALA A 200 -9.82 -20.07 -6.42
N GLN A 201 -8.73 -19.96 -7.19
CA GLN A 201 -8.32 -20.96 -8.16
C GLN A 201 -7.83 -22.26 -7.51
N ILE A 202 -6.99 -22.19 -6.47
CA ILE A 202 -6.46 -23.34 -5.76
C ILE A 202 -7.59 -24.17 -5.11
N GLN A 203 -8.60 -23.52 -4.56
CA GLN A 203 -9.76 -24.20 -3.96
C GLN A 203 -10.64 -24.94 -5.00
N HIS A 204 -10.44 -24.66 -6.29
CA HIS A 204 -11.17 -25.28 -7.41
C HIS A 204 -10.35 -26.29 -8.20
N SER A 205 -9.05 -26.48 -7.90
CA SER A 205 -8.26 -27.55 -8.53
C SER A 205 -8.84 -28.91 -8.08
N PRO A 206 -9.15 -29.84 -8.99
CA PRO A 206 -9.47 -31.20 -8.65
C PRO A 206 -8.23 -31.79 -7.96
N ARG A 207 -8.31 -32.06 -6.66
CA ARG A 207 -7.32 -32.94 -6.05
C ARG A 207 -7.48 -34.29 -6.71
N ASP A 208 -6.38 -34.84 -7.17
CA ASP A 208 -6.18 -36.11 -7.83
C ASP A 208 -7.31 -37.10 -7.57
N ALA A 209 -8.03 -37.46 -8.64
CA ALA A 209 -8.74 -38.71 -8.69
C ALA A 209 -7.64 -39.78 -8.66
N GLY A 210 -7.40 -40.33 -7.48
CA GLY A 210 -6.49 -41.46 -7.32
C GLY A 210 -6.80 -42.54 -8.36
N ASP A 211 -5.80 -43.02 -9.00
CA ASP A 211 -5.81 -44.24 -9.81
C ASP A 211 -6.42 -45.35 -8.94
N GLY A 212 -7.61 -45.75 -9.28
CA GLY A 212 -8.27 -46.92 -8.79
C GLY A 212 -8.78 -47.69 -10.00
N ASP A 213 -8.01 -48.64 -10.45
CA ASP A 213 -8.43 -49.66 -11.41
C ASP A 213 -9.66 -50.36 -10.85
N GLY A 214 -10.76 -50.37 -11.59
CA GLY A 214 -11.98 -51.07 -11.23
C GLY A 214 -12.93 -51.09 -12.40
N GLU A 215 -12.90 -52.21 -13.11
CA GLU A 215 -13.83 -52.58 -14.20
C GLU A 215 -15.29 -52.60 -13.68
N GLY A 216 -16.18 -52.17 -14.56
CA GLY A 216 -17.50 -52.83 -14.66
C GLY A 216 -18.73 -51.96 -14.49
N VAL A 217 -19.53 -51.93 -15.54
CA VAL A 217 -21.00 -51.92 -15.59
C VAL A 217 -21.75 -50.58 -15.60
N ASN A 218 -22.20 -50.31 -16.82
CA ASN A 218 -23.49 -49.75 -17.27
C ASN A 218 -24.51 -49.33 -16.20
N GLN A 219 -24.92 -48.05 -16.20
CA GLN A 219 -26.32 -47.66 -16.38
C GLN A 219 -26.49 -46.13 -16.27
N SER A 220 -27.26 -45.62 -17.21
CA SER A 220 -27.81 -44.25 -17.32
C SER A 220 -28.36 -43.73 -16.00
N ASP A 221 -27.71 -42.70 -15.46
CA ASP A 221 -28.37 -41.75 -14.61
C ASP A 221 -27.75 -40.36 -14.83
N HIS A 222 -28.55 -39.46 -15.44
CA HIS A 222 -28.20 -38.06 -15.63
C HIS A 222 -28.39 -37.30 -14.31
N SER A 223 -27.66 -37.65 -13.29
CA SER A 223 -27.51 -36.79 -12.12
C SER A 223 -26.49 -35.71 -12.45
N VAL A 224 -26.96 -34.50 -12.64
CA VAL A 224 -26.16 -33.28 -12.67
C VAL A 224 -25.31 -33.25 -11.39
N LYS A 225 -24.09 -33.74 -11.46
CA LYS A 225 -23.10 -33.58 -10.38
C LYS A 225 -23.02 -32.09 -10.11
N GLY A 226 -23.57 -31.66 -8.99
CA GLY A 226 -23.62 -30.27 -8.57
C GLY A 226 -22.23 -29.66 -8.63
N ARG A 227 -22.00 -28.73 -9.55
CA ARG A 227 -20.84 -27.86 -9.51
C ARG A 227 -20.85 -27.17 -8.14
N ARG A 228 -19.85 -27.42 -7.33
CA ARG A 228 -19.65 -26.65 -6.10
C ARG A 228 -19.69 -25.17 -6.48
N PRO A 229 -20.42 -24.33 -5.72
CA PRO A 229 -20.51 -22.91 -6.02
C PRO A 229 -19.08 -22.34 -6.08
N ARG A 230 -18.76 -21.62 -7.13
CA ARG A 230 -17.48 -20.91 -7.25
C ARG A 230 -17.43 -19.87 -6.14
N ILE A 231 -16.48 -19.99 -5.23
CA ILE A 231 -16.21 -18.96 -4.23
C ILE A 231 -15.61 -17.78 -4.99
N ALA A 232 -16.34 -16.68 -5.01
CA ALA A 232 -15.85 -15.47 -5.63
C ALA A 232 -14.64 -14.93 -4.84
N PRO A 233 -13.57 -14.44 -5.50
CA PRO A 233 -12.47 -13.78 -4.83
C PRO A 233 -12.98 -12.59 -4.01
N ARG A 234 -12.47 -12.42 -2.79
CA ARG A 234 -12.89 -11.34 -1.88
C ARG A 234 -12.28 -10.01 -2.33
N THR A 235 -13.01 -8.93 -2.12
CA THR A 235 -12.46 -7.56 -2.20
C THR A 235 -11.63 -7.25 -0.97
N SER A 236 -10.83 -6.19 -1.03
CA SER A 236 -10.10 -5.72 0.15
C SER A 236 -11.02 -5.22 1.27
N ALA A 237 -12.27 -4.87 0.96
CA ALA A 237 -13.31 -4.54 1.95
C ALA A 237 -14.00 -5.76 2.57
N GLU A 238 -13.74 -6.95 2.06
CA GLU A 238 -14.21 -8.23 2.63
C GLU A 238 -13.14 -8.95 3.46
N LEU A 239 -11.92 -8.39 3.51
CA LEU A 239 -10.82 -8.89 4.35
C LEU A 239 -10.91 -8.33 5.77
N SER A 240 -10.38 -9.07 6.75
CA SER A 240 -10.16 -8.51 8.08
C SER A 240 -9.03 -7.47 8.07
N ALA A 241 -8.93 -6.66 9.12
CA ALA A 241 -7.85 -5.68 9.24
C ALA A 241 -6.48 -6.35 9.26
N GLU A 242 -6.35 -7.50 9.95
CA GLU A 242 -5.12 -8.27 10.05
C GLU A 242 -4.72 -8.89 8.70
N GLU A 243 -5.69 -9.47 7.96
CA GLU A 243 -5.45 -10.02 6.63
C GLU A 243 -4.98 -8.93 5.66
N LYS A 244 -5.60 -7.74 5.73
CA LYS A 244 -5.27 -6.60 4.90
C LYS A 244 -3.90 -6.03 5.25
N ASP A 245 -3.58 -5.82 6.53
CA ASP A 245 -2.29 -5.29 6.98
C ASP A 245 -1.13 -6.18 6.55
N ALA A 246 -1.30 -7.52 6.62
CA ALA A 246 -0.28 -8.49 6.23
C ALA A 246 0.10 -8.41 4.74
N GLN A 247 -0.79 -7.92 3.88
CA GLN A 247 -0.63 -7.91 2.42
C GLN A 247 -0.55 -6.49 1.84
N SER A 248 -0.83 -5.46 2.64
CA SER A 248 -1.05 -4.10 2.17
C SER A 248 0.18 -3.48 1.49
N HIS A 249 -0.10 -2.60 0.54
CA HIS A 249 0.91 -1.77 -0.14
C HIS A 249 1.74 -0.96 0.85
N ARG A 250 1.11 -0.39 1.91
CA ARG A 250 1.80 0.39 2.93
C ARG A 250 2.69 -0.50 3.80
N GLY A 251 2.21 -1.65 4.24
CA GLY A 251 3.03 -2.62 4.99
C GLY A 251 4.27 -3.04 4.20
N ARG A 252 4.13 -3.26 2.89
CA ARG A 252 5.25 -3.57 1.98
C ARG A 252 6.24 -2.40 1.84
N ALA A 253 5.76 -1.15 1.78
CA ALA A 253 6.62 0.03 1.75
C ALA A 253 7.36 0.20 3.08
N LEU A 254 6.65 0.19 4.22
CA LEU A 254 7.23 0.37 5.54
C LEU A 254 8.27 -0.70 5.88
N ALA A 255 8.07 -1.95 5.46
CA ALA A 255 9.04 -3.03 5.66
C ALA A 255 10.40 -2.72 5.02
N GLN A 256 10.43 -1.94 3.94
CA GLN A 256 11.68 -1.53 3.28
C GLN A 256 12.42 -0.42 4.04
N LEU A 257 11.74 0.33 4.91
CA LEU A 257 12.38 1.32 5.79
C LEU A 257 13.03 0.68 7.03
N VAL A 258 12.70 -0.56 7.37
CA VAL A 258 13.20 -1.23 8.57
C VAL A 258 14.73 -1.22 8.72
N PRO A 259 15.55 -1.51 7.69
CA PRO A 259 17.02 -1.44 7.80
C PRO A 259 17.50 -0.03 8.16
N ILE A 260 16.89 1.00 7.59
CA ILE A 260 17.23 2.41 7.85
C ILE A 260 16.83 2.78 9.27
N LEU A 261 15.64 2.39 9.69
CA LEU A 261 15.13 2.67 11.04
C LEU A 261 15.96 1.98 12.12
N ARG A 262 16.50 0.77 11.89
CA ARG A 262 17.45 0.13 12.81
C ARG A 262 18.68 0.98 13.00
N SER A 263 19.31 1.42 11.90
CA SER A 263 20.49 2.29 11.99
C SER A 263 20.19 3.63 12.68
N ILE A 264 18.99 4.16 12.51
CA ILE A 264 18.52 5.37 13.22
C ILE A 264 18.31 5.09 14.71
N GLY A 265 17.79 3.92 15.07
CA GLY A 265 17.64 3.49 16.46
C GLY A 265 18.97 3.40 17.22
N ASP A 266 20.06 3.06 16.51
CA ASP A 266 21.42 2.94 17.03
C ASP A 266 22.15 4.30 17.13
N MET A 267 21.58 5.39 16.59
CA MET A 267 22.12 6.76 16.68
C MET A 267 21.87 7.38 18.05
#